data_500d374d680924033d4d8d24a9f4861d
#
_entry.id   500d374d680924033d4d8d24a9f4861d
#
_cell.length_a   1.000
_cell.length_b   1.000
_cell.length_c   1.000
_cell.angle_alpha   90.00
_cell.angle_beta   90.00
_cell.angle_gamma   90.00
#
_symmetry.space_group_name_H-M   'P 1'
#
loop_
_entity.id
_entity.type
_entity.pdbx_description
1 polymer ?
#
loop_
_entity_poly.entity_id
_entity_poly.type
_entity_poly.pdbx_seq_one_letter_code
_entity_poly.pdbx_strand_id
1 'polypeptide(L)'
;MGTDIRTLSIGPYTLASGLRLPDVQVAYVAHGQLAPDGRNAVLVTHGYTSGPSMLSPSHHTAEGSWAPLLGPGRPLDTDRYFIVCSNMLGSSFGTTGPNTVNPATGQPWGPDFPAITLADIVGVQHRLLTTLGVTHLQAVVGPSYAGCQARQWPLQYPAMVEAAGAIVSGLTHPPGLSAAAQRARLADSPEWHGGRFHAHGGMPETLFALRMQTMRQYGLERLYQDLLPDPAERQALLARQCRDWASRFDAHSLVVLAGAAEAFDVRHRMDELRARLLFVVCTPDPIFPPAPAIGRLVRSASPPTRHVELDSPYGHMASGVEWRRLEAELRWLLPA
;
A
#
# COMPACT_ATOMS: atom_id res chain seq x y z
N MET A 1 -13.09 -8.88 15.53
CA MET A 1 -12.17 -9.95 15.13
C MET A 1 -10.80 -9.35 15.10
N GLY A 2 -9.85 -9.89 15.88
CA GLY A 2 -8.46 -9.46 15.85
C GLY A 2 -7.85 -9.76 14.48
N THR A 3 -6.95 -8.91 14.00
CA THR A 3 -6.21 -9.15 12.76
C THR A 3 -5.20 -10.24 13.03
N ASP A 4 -5.46 -11.45 12.53
CA ASP A 4 -4.49 -12.55 12.60
C ASP A 4 -3.44 -12.32 11.52
N ILE A 5 -2.41 -11.51 11.85
CA ILE A 5 -1.26 -11.31 10.96
C ILE A 5 -0.40 -12.58 11.03
N ARG A 6 -0.29 -13.25 9.90
CA ARG A 6 0.55 -14.44 9.70
C ARG A 6 1.86 -14.01 9.07
N THR A 7 2.90 -14.79 9.30
CA THR A 7 4.20 -14.59 8.65
C THR A 7 4.60 -15.89 7.95
N LEU A 8 5.11 -15.78 6.73
CA LEU A 8 5.58 -16.89 5.93
C LEU A 8 6.97 -16.57 5.37
N SER A 9 7.92 -17.49 5.56
CA SER A 9 9.19 -17.43 4.85
C SER A 9 8.97 -17.89 3.39
N ILE A 10 9.43 -17.07 2.46
CA ILE A 10 9.48 -17.43 1.05
C ILE A 10 10.89 -17.81 0.59
N GLY A 11 11.80 -17.97 1.56
CA GLY A 11 13.20 -18.30 1.32
C GLY A 11 14.00 -17.14 0.72
N PRO A 12 15.16 -17.43 0.13
CA PRO A 12 16.02 -16.41 -0.44
C PRO A 12 15.39 -15.75 -1.67
N TYR A 13 15.61 -14.44 -1.80
CA TYR A 13 15.09 -13.65 -2.91
C TYR A 13 16.20 -12.81 -3.54
N THR A 14 16.30 -12.85 -4.88
CA THR A 14 17.25 -12.02 -5.63
C THR A 14 16.52 -10.78 -6.15
N LEU A 15 16.97 -9.60 -5.72
CA LEU A 15 16.45 -8.31 -6.13
C LEU A 15 16.77 -8.00 -7.60
N ALA A 16 16.06 -7.06 -8.19
CA ALA A 16 16.34 -6.57 -9.55
C ALA A 16 17.78 -6.04 -9.71
N SER A 17 18.41 -5.57 -8.63
CA SER A 17 19.81 -5.16 -8.58
C SER A 17 20.81 -6.32 -8.65
N GLY A 18 20.37 -7.57 -8.55
CA GLY A 18 21.22 -8.76 -8.42
C GLY A 18 21.63 -9.08 -6.98
N LEU A 19 21.40 -8.21 -6.02
CA LEU A 19 21.65 -8.49 -4.60
C LEU A 19 20.66 -9.57 -4.10
N ARG A 20 21.15 -10.45 -3.21
CA ARG A 20 20.36 -11.53 -2.65
C ARG A 20 20.06 -11.28 -1.19
N LEU A 21 18.78 -11.25 -0.85
CA LEU A 21 18.30 -11.39 0.51
C LEU A 21 18.33 -12.88 0.88
N PRO A 22 18.97 -13.26 1.98
CA PRO A 22 19.18 -14.69 2.32
C PRO A 22 17.90 -15.41 2.71
N ASP A 23 16.96 -14.70 3.33
CA ASP A 23 15.61 -15.13 3.63
C ASP A 23 14.68 -13.93 3.64
N VAL A 24 13.48 -14.10 3.10
CA VAL A 24 12.44 -13.07 3.10
C VAL A 24 11.22 -13.60 3.84
N GLN A 25 10.92 -12.95 4.97
CA GLN A 25 9.69 -13.16 5.72
C GLN A 25 8.63 -12.21 5.18
N VAL A 26 7.42 -12.69 4.93
CA VAL A 26 6.30 -11.86 4.47
C VAL A 26 5.16 -11.96 5.45
N ALA A 27 4.81 -10.82 6.05
CA ALA A 27 3.63 -10.69 6.89
C ALA A 27 2.39 -10.48 6.00
N TYR A 28 1.29 -11.13 6.33
CA TYR A 28 0.04 -11.01 5.58
C TYR A 28 -1.17 -11.36 6.44
N VAL A 29 -2.34 -10.94 5.98
CA VAL A 29 -3.64 -11.43 6.44
C VAL A 29 -4.35 -12.12 5.28
N ALA A 30 -5.17 -13.11 5.58
CA ALA A 30 -5.96 -13.80 4.59
C ALA A 30 -7.38 -14.06 5.11
N HIS A 31 -8.38 -13.90 4.23
CA HIS A 31 -9.79 -14.13 4.50
C HIS A 31 -10.39 -15.01 3.41
N GLY A 32 -11.45 -15.76 3.75
CA GLY A 32 -12.04 -16.73 2.85
C GLY A 32 -11.19 -17.99 2.66
N GLN A 33 -11.52 -18.77 1.65
CA GLN A 33 -10.85 -20.05 1.36
C GLN A 33 -10.35 -20.08 -0.08
N LEU A 34 -9.14 -20.56 -0.28
CA LEU A 34 -8.60 -20.78 -1.62
C LEU A 34 -9.29 -21.98 -2.26
N ALA A 35 -9.78 -21.80 -3.47
CA ALA A 35 -10.35 -22.89 -4.26
C ALA A 35 -9.27 -23.93 -4.61
N PRO A 36 -9.65 -25.21 -4.84
CA PRO A 36 -8.69 -26.28 -5.13
C PRO A 36 -7.80 -26.03 -6.35
N ASP A 37 -8.28 -25.26 -7.32
CA ASP A 37 -7.53 -24.85 -8.51
C ASP A 37 -6.63 -23.62 -8.32
N GLY A 38 -6.73 -22.97 -7.15
CA GLY A 38 -5.95 -21.79 -6.80
C GLY A 38 -6.35 -20.51 -7.54
N ARG A 39 -7.54 -20.44 -8.15
CA ARG A 39 -7.90 -19.38 -9.10
C ARG A 39 -8.87 -18.31 -8.59
N ASN A 40 -9.33 -18.39 -7.35
CA ASN A 40 -10.29 -17.45 -6.76
C ASN A 40 -9.63 -16.39 -5.86
N ALA A 41 -8.36 -16.12 -6.03
CA ALA A 41 -7.66 -15.18 -5.14
C ALA A 41 -7.85 -13.73 -5.57
N VAL A 42 -7.89 -12.83 -4.58
CA VAL A 42 -7.82 -11.37 -4.72
C VAL A 42 -6.66 -10.87 -3.85
N LEU A 43 -5.74 -10.13 -4.45
CA LEU A 43 -4.69 -9.45 -3.71
C LEU A 43 -5.11 -8.01 -3.43
N VAL A 44 -5.21 -7.66 -2.16
CA VAL A 44 -5.34 -6.27 -1.72
C VAL A 44 -3.97 -5.75 -1.33
N THR A 45 -3.54 -4.69 -1.98
CA THR A 45 -2.28 -4.02 -1.70
C THR A 45 -2.53 -2.81 -0.79
N HIS A 46 -1.55 -2.46 0.05
CA HIS A 46 -1.68 -1.33 1.00
C HIS A 46 -0.80 -0.14 0.62
N GLY A 47 -1.17 1.05 1.11
CA GLY A 47 -0.49 2.31 0.85
C GLY A 47 0.89 2.43 1.50
N TYR A 48 1.59 3.52 1.19
CA TYR A 48 2.99 3.80 1.50
C TYR A 48 3.38 3.58 2.97
N THR A 49 2.53 4.03 3.90
CA THR A 49 2.78 3.97 5.36
C THR A 49 1.79 3.09 6.11
N SER A 50 1.03 2.29 5.37
CA SER A 50 0.03 1.36 5.87
C SER A 50 0.57 -0.08 5.90
N GLY A 51 -0.27 -1.03 6.30
CA GLY A 51 0.06 -2.45 6.35
C GLY A 51 -1.17 -3.34 6.16
N PRO A 52 -1.04 -4.65 6.36
CA PRO A 52 -2.12 -5.61 6.16
C PRO A 52 -3.37 -5.33 6.99
N SER A 53 -3.22 -4.59 8.10
CA SER A 53 -4.34 -4.17 8.97
C SER A 53 -5.35 -3.24 8.28
N MET A 54 -5.10 -2.78 7.04
CA MET A 54 -6.09 -2.00 6.30
C MET A 54 -7.41 -2.73 6.05
N LEU A 55 -7.41 -4.06 6.06
CA LEU A 55 -8.62 -4.90 5.98
C LEU A 55 -9.32 -5.09 7.33
N SER A 56 -8.81 -4.50 8.40
CA SER A 56 -9.41 -4.56 9.73
C SER A 56 -10.12 -3.25 10.09
N PRO A 57 -11.06 -3.27 11.05
CA PRO A 57 -11.68 -2.07 11.60
C PRO A 57 -10.70 -1.23 12.42
N SER A 58 -9.48 -1.03 11.93
CA SER A 58 -8.46 -0.24 12.60
C SER A 58 -8.33 1.13 11.96
N HIS A 59 -8.03 2.13 12.77
CA HIS A 59 -7.89 3.52 12.35
C HIS A 59 -6.44 3.91 12.01
N HIS A 60 -5.57 2.92 11.79
CA HIS A 60 -4.12 3.15 11.68
C HIS A 60 -3.64 3.36 10.26
N THR A 61 -4.50 3.21 9.27
CA THR A 61 -4.15 3.39 7.86
C THR A 61 -4.34 4.85 7.44
N ALA A 62 -3.34 5.40 6.77
CA ALA A 62 -3.39 6.79 6.30
C ALA A 62 -4.48 7.02 5.25
N GLU A 63 -4.83 5.99 4.51
CA GLU A 63 -5.83 6.00 3.43
C GLU A 63 -7.22 5.58 3.92
N GLY A 64 -7.37 5.27 5.21
CA GLY A 64 -8.60 4.71 5.78
C GLY A 64 -8.68 3.19 5.68
N SER A 65 -9.64 2.59 6.39
CA SER A 65 -9.83 1.14 6.44
C SER A 65 -10.77 0.64 5.35
N TRP A 66 -10.43 -0.49 4.73
CA TRP A 66 -11.27 -1.21 3.78
C TRP A 66 -12.10 -2.34 4.43
N ALA A 67 -12.09 -2.42 5.77
CA ALA A 67 -12.92 -3.40 6.49
C ALA A 67 -14.41 -3.40 6.09
N PRO A 68 -15.06 -2.24 5.78
CA PRO A 68 -16.46 -2.23 5.34
C PRO A 68 -16.69 -2.88 3.96
N LEU A 69 -15.63 -3.03 3.15
CA LEU A 69 -15.68 -3.66 1.82
C LEU A 69 -15.48 -5.17 1.87
N LEU A 70 -15.08 -5.72 3.03
CA LEU A 70 -14.71 -7.12 3.22
C LEU A 70 -15.82 -7.88 3.97
N GLY A 71 -16.13 -9.07 3.53
CA GLY A 71 -17.05 -10.00 4.20
C GLY A 71 -18.04 -10.68 3.25
N PRO A 72 -18.91 -11.55 3.75
CA PRO A 72 -19.96 -12.21 2.97
C PRO A 72 -20.84 -11.19 2.23
N GLY A 73 -20.97 -11.38 0.91
CA GLY A 73 -21.79 -10.51 0.05
C GLY A 73 -21.24 -9.10 -0.17
N ARG A 74 -20.05 -8.77 0.36
CA ARG A 74 -19.35 -7.50 0.11
C ARG A 74 -18.59 -7.57 -1.22
N PRO A 75 -18.06 -6.45 -1.76
CA PRO A 75 -17.23 -6.50 -2.96
C PRO A 75 -16.02 -7.45 -2.82
N LEU A 76 -15.36 -7.43 -1.67
CA LEU A 76 -14.35 -8.40 -1.28
C LEU A 76 -15.05 -9.54 -0.52
N ASP A 77 -15.73 -10.40 -1.29
CA ASP A 77 -16.62 -11.42 -0.78
C ASP A 77 -15.84 -12.64 -0.28
N THR A 78 -15.85 -12.84 1.04
CA THR A 78 -15.14 -13.95 1.69
C THR A 78 -15.76 -15.33 1.46
N ASP A 79 -17.01 -15.40 0.98
CA ASP A 79 -17.63 -16.67 0.59
C ASP A 79 -17.19 -17.13 -0.81
N ARG A 80 -16.67 -16.21 -1.62
CA ARG A 80 -16.26 -16.45 -3.00
C ARG A 80 -14.75 -16.42 -3.22
N TYR A 81 -14.08 -15.50 -2.57
CA TYR A 81 -12.68 -15.21 -2.83
C TYR A 81 -11.78 -15.54 -1.66
N PHE A 82 -10.60 -15.98 -1.98
CA PHE A 82 -9.45 -15.99 -1.06
C PHE A 82 -8.76 -14.65 -1.14
N ILE A 83 -9.00 -13.79 -0.14
CA ILE A 83 -8.54 -12.41 -0.13
C ILE A 83 -7.27 -12.31 0.72
N VAL A 84 -6.18 -11.92 0.09
CA VAL A 84 -4.87 -11.76 0.75
C VAL A 84 -4.50 -10.28 0.77
N CYS A 85 -4.05 -9.77 1.92
CA CYS A 85 -3.36 -8.49 2.02
C CYS A 85 -1.97 -8.73 2.60
N SER A 86 -0.94 -8.60 1.76
CA SER A 86 0.46 -8.79 2.16
C SER A 86 1.11 -7.48 2.51
N ASN A 87 1.99 -7.48 3.51
CA ASN A 87 2.86 -6.36 3.78
C ASN A 87 3.97 -6.29 2.71
N MET A 88 4.37 -5.08 2.32
CA MET A 88 5.41 -4.86 1.30
C MET A 88 6.80 -5.22 1.82
N LEU A 89 7.67 -5.74 0.95
CA LEU A 89 9.11 -5.77 1.17
C LEU A 89 9.61 -4.35 1.47
N GLY A 90 10.43 -4.19 2.48
CA GLY A 90 10.95 -2.87 2.89
C GLY A 90 10.01 -2.05 3.79
N SER A 91 8.78 -2.52 4.06
CA SER A 91 7.84 -1.89 5.01
C SER A 91 8.07 -2.38 6.45
N SER A 92 7.42 -1.72 7.42
CA SER A 92 7.70 -1.90 8.85
C SER A 92 6.86 -2.95 9.57
N PHE A 93 5.84 -3.55 8.93
CA PHE A 93 4.81 -4.34 9.62
C PHE A 93 5.01 -5.86 9.46
N GLY A 94 6.23 -6.34 9.73
CA GLY A 94 6.54 -7.75 9.86
C GLY A 94 7.08 -8.45 8.61
N THR A 95 7.10 -7.80 7.45
CA THR A 95 7.84 -8.27 6.28
C THR A 95 9.30 -7.82 6.39
N THR A 96 10.22 -8.58 5.81
CA THR A 96 11.64 -8.22 5.73
C THR A 96 11.80 -6.78 5.25
N GLY A 97 12.49 -5.98 6.04
CA GLY A 97 12.66 -4.55 5.84
C GLY A 97 13.75 -3.97 6.74
N PRO A 98 13.96 -2.66 6.75
CA PRO A 98 15.03 -2.00 7.51
C PRO A 98 15.01 -2.29 9.01
N ASN A 99 13.84 -2.48 9.62
CA ASN A 99 13.67 -2.79 11.04
C ASN A 99 13.83 -4.28 11.39
N THR A 100 13.99 -5.15 10.39
CA THR A 100 14.20 -6.58 10.63
C THR A 100 15.68 -6.91 10.81
N VAL A 101 15.96 -8.02 11.50
CA VAL A 101 17.33 -8.45 11.76
C VAL A 101 18.04 -8.86 10.47
N ASN A 102 19.20 -8.28 10.22
CA ASN A 102 20.13 -8.74 9.21
C ASN A 102 20.85 -10.00 9.73
N PRO A 103 20.66 -11.16 9.11
CA PRO A 103 21.25 -12.41 9.60
C PRO A 103 22.79 -12.42 9.57
N ALA A 104 23.41 -11.55 8.79
CA ALA A 104 24.88 -11.45 8.75
C ALA A 104 25.46 -10.71 9.97
N THR A 105 24.69 -9.81 10.59
CA THR A 105 25.19 -8.95 11.67
C THR A 105 24.47 -9.19 13.02
N GLY A 106 23.31 -9.82 13.00
CA GLY A 106 22.43 -9.96 14.17
C GLY A 106 21.78 -8.64 14.63
N GLN A 107 21.91 -7.55 13.86
CA GLN A 107 21.35 -6.23 14.13
C GLN A 107 20.27 -5.87 13.08
N PRO A 108 19.41 -4.88 13.32
CA PRO A 108 18.50 -4.40 12.28
C PRO A 108 19.28 -4.00 11.02
N TRP A 109 18.70 -4.24 9.85
CA TRP A 109 19.28 -3.79 8.59
C TRP A 109 19.55 -2.28 8.57
N GLY A 110 18.60 -1.51 9.07
CA GLY A 110 18.73 -0.05 9.12
C GLY A 110 19.10 0.58 7.79
N PRO A 111 20.15 1.43 7.77
CA PRO A 111 20.63 2.09 6.55
C PRO A 111 21.26 1.13 5.54
N ASP A 112 21.61 -0.07 5.96
CA ASP A 112 22.28 -1.09 5.13
C ASP A 112 21.24 -1.97 4.39
N PHE A 113 19.93 -1.74 4.56
CA PHE A 113 18.91 -2.42 3.79
C PHE A 113 19.05 -2.05 2.31
N PRO A 114 19.09 -3.03 1.39
CA PRO A 114 19.35 -2.76 -0.01
C PRO A 114 18.25 -1.91 -0.65
N ALA A 115 18.62 -1.12 -1.66
CA ALA A 115 17.64 -0.48 -2.52
C ALA A 115 16.81 -1.53 -3.26
N ILE A 116 15.50 -1.33 -3.27
CA ILE A 116 14.54 -2.20 -3.94
C ILE A 116 13.74 -1.39 -4.97
N THR A 117 13.05 -2.10 -5.84
CA THR A 117 12.14 -1.54 -6.84
C THR A 117 10.70 -1.97 -6.56
N LEU A 118 9.73 -1.31 -7.21
CA LEU A 118 8.34 -1.75 -7.16
C LEU A 118 8.19 -3.17 -7.75
N ALA A 119 9.03 -3.53 -8.73
CA ALA A 119 9.07 -4.88 -9.28
C ALA A 119 9.53 -5.93 -8.25
N ASP A 120 10.45 -5.58 -7.34
CA ASP A 120 10.86 -6.46 -6.25
C ASP A 120 9.72 -6.67 -5.25
N ILE A 121 8.99 -5.61 -4.90
CA ILE A 121 7.81 -5.69 -4.02
C ILE A 121 6.79 -6.66 -4.63
N VAL A 122 6.44 -6.47 -5.90
CA VAL A 122 5.48 -7.33 -6.63
C VAL A 122 6.02 -8.76 -6.77
N GLY A 123 7.33 -8.94 -7.01
CA GLY A 123 7.96 -10.26 -7.07
C GLY A 123 7.89 -11.03 -5.75
N VAL A 124 8.07 -10.35 -4.61
CA VAL A 124 7.90 -10.93 -3.28
C VAL A 124 6.44 -11.31 -3.02
N GLN A 125 5.49 -10.45 -3.39
CA GLN A 125 4.05 -10.76 -3.31
C GLN A 125 3.69 -11.98 -4.17
N HIS A 126 4.21 -12.05 -5.38
CA HIS A 126 4.02 -13.21 -6.27
C HIS A 126 4.54 -14.50 -5.63
N ARG A 127 5.75 -14.45 -5.05
CA ARG A 127 6.34 -15.61 -4.37
C ARG A 127 5.51 -16.06 -3.17
N LEU A 128 5.01 -15.11 -2.36
CA LEU A 128 4.06 -15.41 -1.27
C LEU A 128 2.82 -16.14 -1.81
N LEU A 129 2.16 -15.56 -2.79
CA LEU A 129 0.90 -16.09 -3.32
C LEU A 129 1.09 -17.49 -3.93
N THR A 130 2.16 -17.71 -4.70
CA THR A 130 2.46 -19.04 -5.24
C THR A 130 2.77 -20.06 -4.15
N THR A 131 3.44 -19.65 -3.06
CA THR A 131 3.68 -20.52 -1.90
C THR A 131 2.38 -20.86 -1.16
N LEU A 132 1.40 -19.96 -1.17
CA LEU A 132 0.05 -20.22 -0.65
C LEU A 132 -0.83 -21.05 -1.58
N GLY A 133 -0.34 -21.41 -2.78
CA GLY A 133 -1.08 -22.22 -3.76
C GLY A 133 -1.92 -21.41 -4.75
N VAL A 134 -1.80 -20.06 -4.75
CA VAL A 134 -2.51 -19.20 -5.71
C VAL A 134 -1.88 -19.33 -7.10
N THR A 135 -2.70 -19.65 -8.08
CA THR A 135 -2.30 -19.80 -9.49
C THR A 135 -2.81 -18.67 -10.38
N HIS A 136 -3.85 -17.96 -9.92
CA HIS A 136 -4.46 -16.84 -10.64
C HIS A 136 -5.10 -15.84 -9.69
N LEU A 137 -5.08 -14.56 -10.07
CA LEU A 137 -5.69 -13.45 -9.34
C LEU A 137 -6.91 -12.93 -10.08
N GLN A 138 -8.09 -13.00 -9.47
CA GLN A 138 -9.30 -12.36 -9.96
C GLN A 138 -9.13 -10.85 -10.02
N ALA A 139 -8.42 -10.29 -9.02
CA ALA A 139 -7.99 -8.90 -9.07
C ALA A 139 -6.76 -8.64 -8.19
N VAL A 140 -6.02 -7.59 -8.55
CA VAL A 140 -5.12 -6.87 -7.64
C VAL A 140 -5.66 -5.46 -7.46
N VAL A 141 -5.89 -5.03 -6.23
CA VAL A 141 -6.53 -3.73 -5.98
C VAL A 141 -5.96 -3.06 -4.73
N GLY A 142 -5.83 -1.74 -4.78
CA GLY A 142 -5.40 -0.98 -3.61
C GLY A 142 -5.38 0.54 -3.80
N PRO A 143 -5.37 1.30 -2.68
CA PRO A 143 -5.36 2.75 -2.67
C PRO A 143 -3.96 3.34 -2.77
N SER A 144 -3.86 4.56 -3.31
CA SER A 144 -2.64 5.38 -3.23
C SER A 144 -1.42 4.67 -3.84
N TYR A 145 -0.33 4.56 -3.11
CA TYR A 145 0.88 3.79 -3.47
C TYR A 145 0.56 2.33 -3.85
N ALA A 146 -0.46 1.75 -3.24
CA ALA A 146 -0.94 0.42 -3.58
C ALA A 146 -1.46 0.32 -5.02
N GLY A 147 -2.03 1.37 -5.56
CA GLY A 147 -2.44 1.43 -6.96
C GLY A 147 -1.26 1.36 -7.94
N CYS A 148 -0.05 1.80 -7.53
CA CYS A 148 1.17 1.56 -8.31
C CYS A 148 1.50 0.06 -8.34
N GLN A 149 1.43 -0.62 -7.20
CA GLN A 149 1.61 -2.08 -7.13
C GLN A 149 0.56 -2.80 -7.98
N ALA A 150 -0.72 -2.40 -7.86
CA ALA A 150 -1.82 -3.03 -8.61
C ALA A 150 -1.62 -2.94 -10.13
N ARG A 151 -0.96 -1.89 -10.65
CA ARG A 151 -0.63 -1.78 -12.08
C ARG A 151 0.67 -2.47 -12.46
N GLN A 152 1.65 -2.53 -11.56
CA GLN A 152 2.88 -3.27 -11.80
C GLN A 152 2.61 -4.77 -11.95
N TRP A 153 1.63 -5.31 -11.26
CA TRP A 153 1.26 -6.73 -11.30
C TRP A 153 0.93 -7.25 -12.71
N PRO A 154 -0.05 -6.70 -13.45
CA PRO A 154 -0.38 -7.19 -14.80
C PRO A 154 0.72 -6.91 -15.84
N LEU A 155 1.60 -5.94 -15.59
CA LEU A 155 2.77 -5.70 -16.45
C LEU A 155 3.89 -6.71 -16.21
N GLN A 156 3.99 -7.27 -15.00
CA GLN A 156 5.03 -8.23 -14.63
C GLN A 156 4.56 -9.68 -14.77
N TYR A 157 3.27 -9.93 -14.48
CA TYR A 157 2.64 -11.25 -14.52
C TYR A 157 1.31 -11.22 -15.29
N PRO A 158 1.34 -10.90 -16.60
CA PRO A 158 0.11 -10.66 -17.39
C PRO A 158 -0.81 -11.88 -17.49
N ALA A 159 -0.26 -13.09 -17.42
CA ALA A 159 -1.05 -14.34 -17.47
C ALA A 159 -1.72 -14.68 -16.12
N MET A 160 -1.34 -14.02 -15.05
CA MET A 160 -1.83 -14.33 -13.71
C MET A 160 -2.95 -13.39 -13.22
N VAL A 161 -3.14 -12.22 -13.85
CA VAL A 161 -4.03 -11.16 -13.34
C VAL A 161 -5.18 -10.90 -14.30
N GLU A 162 -6.42 -11.13 -13.84
CA GLU A 162 -7.65 -10.85 -14.60
C GLU A 162 -8.01 -9.37 -14.58
N ALA A 163 -7.88 -8.71 -13.41
CA ALA A 163 -8.24 -7.32 -13.22
C ALA A 163 -7.28 -6.56 -12.29
N ALA A 164 -7.13 -5.26 -12.51
CA ALA A 164 -6.31 -4.38 -11.68
C ALA A 164 -7.06 -3.10 -11.32
N GLY A 165 -7.13 -2.78 -10.03
CA GLY A 165 -7.81 -1.60 -9.50
C GLY A 165 -6.85 -0.67 -8.77
N ALA A 166 -6.76 0.58 -9.24
CA ALA A 166 -6.00 1.62 -8.57
C ALA A 166 -6.94 2.74 -8.12
N ILE A 167 -7.03 2.90 -6.80
CA ILE A 167 -8.01 3.75 -6.15
C ILE A 167 -7.31 4.96 -5.55
N VAL A 168 -7.72 6.17 -5.94
CA VAL A 168 -7.10 7.43 -5.52
C VAL A 168 -5.59 7.37 -5.70
N SER A 169 -5.14 7.15 -6.93
CA SER A 169 -3.75 6.84 -7.29
C SER A 169 -3.36 7.45 -8.65
N GLY A 170 -2.08 7.37 -9.01
CA GLY A 170 -1.51 7.92 -10.25
C GLY A 170 -0.92 6.87 -11.20
N LEU A 171 -0.59 7.25 -12.43
CA LEU A 171 0.17 6.41 -13.38
C LEU A 171 1.68 6.53 -13.19
N THR A 172 2.11 7.43 -12.32
CA THR A 172 3.49 7.66 -11.91
C THR A 172 3.56 7.72 -10.38
N HIS A 173 4.76 7.68 -9.81
CA HIS A 173 4.93 8.00 -8.39
C HIS A 173 4.52 9.44 -8.07
N PRO A 174 4.14 9.75 -6.82
CA PRO A 174 3.81 11.12 -6.43
C PRO A 174 5.00 12.07 -6.61
N PRO A 175 4.77 13.28 -7.12
CA PRO A 175 5.82 14.30 -7.23
C PRO A 175 6.49 14.56 -5.86
N GLY A 176 7.83 14.65 -5.84
CA GLY A 176 8.61 14.90 -4.64
C GLY A 176 8.79 13.70 -3.69
N LEU A 177 8.19 12.56 -3.98
CA LEU A 177 8.45 11.33 -3.23
C LEU A 177 9.70 10.65 -3.79
N SER A 178 10.86 10.84 -3.13
CA SER A 178 12.11 10.18 -3.51
C SER A 178 12.89 9.73 -2.28
N ALA A 179 13.77 8.73 -2.44
CA ALA A 179 14.66 8.28 -1.36
C ALA A 179 15.53 9.42 -0.85
N ALA A 180 16.06 10.23 -1.76
CA ALA A 180 16.91 11.39 -1.42
C ALA A 180 16.13 12.43 -0.60
N ALA A 181 14.92 12.79 -1.03
CA ALA A 181 14.08 13.75 -0.30
C ALA A 181 13.69 13.25 1.10
N GLN A 182 13.30 11.96 1.21
CA GLN A 182 12.96 11.37 2.51
C GLN A 182 14.18 11.31 3.43
N ARG A 183 15.34 10.92 2.91
CA ARG A 183 16.58 10.89 3.68
C ARG A 183 16.98 12.29 4.19
N ALA A 184 16.95 13.30 3.33
CA ALA A 184 17.24 14.67 3.71
C ALA A 184 16.31 15.16 4.84
N ARG A 185 15.00 14.94 4.67
CA ARG A 185 14.00 15.31 5.68
C ARG A 185 14.22 14.64 7.04
N LEU A 186 14.63 13.36 7.05
CA LEU A 186 14.92 12.63 8.28
C LEU A 186 16.25 13.08 8.90
N ALA A 187 17.25 13.42 8.08
CA ALA A 187 18.57 13.83 8.52
C ALA A 187 18.58 15.19 9.25
N ASP A 188 17.55 16.02 9.04
CA ASP A 188 17.37 17.28 9.77
C ASP A 188 17.01 17.05 11.25
N SER A 189 16.61 15.84 11.63
CA SER A 189 16.24 15.49 13.00
C SER A 189 17.46 15.10 13.85
N PRO A 190 17.56 15.56 15.12
CA PRO A 190 18.58 15.07 16.05
C PRO A 190 18.46 13.57 16.33
N GLU A 191 17.28 12.97 16.19
CA GLU A 191 17.07 11.53 16.38
C GLU A 191 17.67 10.67 15.24
N TRP A 192 18.11 11.27 14.12
CA TRP A 192 18.61 10.54 12.95
C TRP A 192 19.91 9.79 13.20
N HIS A 193 20.81 10.31 13.99
CA HIS A 193 22.12 9.71 14.31
C HIS A 193 22.86 9.15 13.09
N GLY A 194 22.89 9.90 11.98
CA GLY A 194 23.52 9.43 10.73
C GLY A 194 22.82 8.21 10.10
N GLY A 195 21.55 7.97 10.42
CA GLY A 195 20.77 6.82 9.98
C GLY A 195 20.86 5.60 10.91
N ARG A 196 21.61 5.67 12.01
CA ARG A 196 21.80 4.54 12.94
C ARG A 196 20.94 4.66 14.22
N PHE A 197 19.78 5.27 14.09
CA PHE A 197 18.86 5.60 15.19
C PHE A 197 18.36 4.37 15.97
N HIS A 198 18.40 3.16 15.41
CA HIS A 198 17.97 1.95 16.14
C HIS A 198 18.74 1.73 17.45
N ALA A 199 20.04 2.06 17.47
CA ALA A 199 20.87 1.96 18.67
C ALA A 199 20.61 3.10 19.69
N HIS A 200 19.76 4.08 19.34
CA HIS A 200 19.48 5.29 20.13
C HIS A 200 18.00 5.44 20.49
N GLY A 201 17.21 4.39 20.40
CA GLY A 201 15.80 4.40 20.77
C GLY A 201 14.81 4.74 19.64
N GLY A 202 15.29 4.80 18.40
CA GLY A 202 14.44 5.08 17.23
C GLY A 202 14.26 6.56 16.96
N MET A 203 13.18 6.90 16.24
CA MET A 203 12.82 8.28 15.87
C MET A 203 11.36 8.63 16.23
N PRO A 204 10.90 8.40 17.46
CA PRO A 204 9.47 8.48 17.80
C PRO A 204 8.88 9.87 17.64
N GLU A 205 9.58 10.93 18.03
CA GLU A 205 9.04 12.30 17.94
C GLU A 205 9.09 12.81 16.49
N THR A 206 10.13 12.47 15.74
CA THR A 206 10.21 12.78 14.31
C THR A 206 9.10 12.09 13.52
N LEU A 207 8.91 10.79 13.73
CA LEU A 207 7.85 10.04 13.07
C LEU A 207 6.47 10.50 13.48
N PHE A 208 6.26 10.87 14.75
CA PHE A 208 5.02 11.48 15.20
C PHE A 208 4.72 12.79 14.46
N ALA A 209 5.69 13.70 14.38
CA ALA A 209 5.52 14.98 13.69
C ALA A 209 5.25 14.79 12.19
N LEU A 210 5.99 13.87 11.55
CA LEU A 210 5.79 13.51 10.14
C LEU A 210 4.39 12.92 9.90
N ARG A 211 3.92 12.05 10.80
CA ARG A 211 2.59 11.47 10.69
C ARG A 211 1.49 12.50 10.85
N MET A 212 1.60 13.39 11.84
CA MET A 212 0.68 14.51 12.03
C MET A 212 0.54 15.35 10.77
N GLN A 213 1.67 15.71 10.15
CA GLN A 213 1.67 16.46 8.90
C GLN A 213 1.00 15.68 7.76
N THR A 214 1.34 14.40 7.58
CA THR A 214 0.76 13.53 6.55
C THR A 214 -0.75 13.41 6.69
N MET A 215 -1.24 13.17 7.90
CA MET A 215 -2.69 13.02 8.14
C MET A 215 -3.47 14.29 7.83
N ARG A 216 -2.88 15.47 8.09
CA ARG A 216 -3.46 16.76 7.70
C ARG A 216 -3.50 16.91 6.18
N GLN A 217 -2.40 16.61 5.50
CA GLN A 217 -2.32 16.68 4.04
C GLN A 217 -3.32 15.73 3.36
N TYR A 218 -3.60 14.59 3.97
CA TYR A 218 -4.52 13.58 3.42
C TYR A 218 -6.01 13.95 3.61
N GLY A 219 -6.32 14.98 4.39
CA GLY A 219 -7.70 15.43 4.61
C GLY A 219 -8.36 14.89 5.88
N LEU A 220 -7.59 14.28 6.81
CA LEU A 220 -8.16 13.70 8.03
C LEU A 220 -8.82 14.75 8.93
N GLU A 221 -8.31 15.98 8.96
CA GLU A 221 -8.92 17.06 9.74
C GLU A 221 -10.37 17.31 9.32
N ARG A 222 -10.65 17.30 8.02
CA ARG A 222 -12.01 17.44 7.50
C ARG A 222 -12.89 16.29 7.94
N LEU A 223 -12.41 15.04 7.82
CA LEU A 223 -13.16 13.86 8.27
C LEU A 223 -13.50 13.96 9.76
N TYR A 224 -12.54 14.39 10.58
CA TYR A 224 -12.76 14.49 12.02
C TYR A 224 -13.69 15.67 12.41
N GLN A 225 -13.70 16.74 11.62
CA GLN A 225 -14.69 17.82 11.80
C GLN A 225 -16.12 17.32 11.64
N ASP A 226 -16.32 16.40 10.69
CA ASP A 226 -17.66 15.84 10.41
C ASP A 226 -18.07 14.77 11.44
N LEU A 227 -17.10 14.07 12.06
CA LEU A 227 -17.36 12.98 13.01
C LEU A 227 -17.36 13.39 14.48
N LEU A 228 -16.56 14.40 14.87
CA LEU A 228 -16.33 14.82 16.25
C LEU A 228 -16.49 16.32 16.37
N PRO A 229 -17.56 16.81 17.02
CA PRO A 229 -17.81 18.24 17.19
C PRO A 229 -16.72 18.96 18.02
N ASP A 230 -16.20 18.33 19.07
CA ASP A 230 -15.22 18.95 19.97
C ASP A 230 -13.81 19.02 19.34
N PRO A 231 -13.22 20.22 19.18
CA PRO A 231 -11.86 20.38 18.67
C PRO A 231 -10.77 19.70 19.51
N ALA A 232 -10.93 19.69 20.84
CA ALA A 232 -9.97 19.06 21.74
C ALA A 232 -9.97 17.54 21.60
N GLU A 233 -11.15 16.93 21.48
CA GLU A 233 -11.29 15.49 21.21
C GLU A 233 -10.68 15.09 19.86
N ARG A 234 -10.89 15.89 18.81
CA ARG A 234 -10.28 15.68 17.49
C ARG A 234 -8.76 15.66 17.56
N GLN A 235 -8.20 16.69 18.22
CA GLN A 235 -6.75 16.81 18.35
C GLN A 235 -6.16 15.66 19.17
N ALA A 236 -6.81 15.28 20.27
CA ALA A 236 -6.39 14.17 21.12
C ALA A 236 -6.43 12.82 20.37
N LEU A 237 -7.50 12.57 19.58
CA LEU A 237 -7.62 11.37 18.79
C LEU A 237 -6.53 11.29 17.73
N LEU A 238 -6.32 12.37 16.97
CA LEU A 238 -5.28 12.45 15.94
C LEU A 238 -3.89 12.21 16.54
N ALA A 239 -3.58 12.89 17.64
CA ALA A 239 -2.29 12.74 18.30
C ALA A 239 -2.06 11.30 18.79
N ARG A 240 -3.07 10.66 19.40
CA ARG A 240 -3.00 9.27 19.84
C ARG A 240 -2.72 8.32 18.68
N GLN A 241 -3.46 8.45 17.58
CA GLN A 241 -3.26 7.60 16.41
C GLN A 241 -1.88 7.80 15.76
N CYS A 242 -1.41 9.04 15.70
CA CYS A 242 -0.09 9.33 15.15
C CYS A 242 1.04 8.77 16.04
N ARG A 243 0.91 8.83 17.37
CA ARG A 243 1.88 8.23 18.30
C ARG A 243 1.88 6.71 18.21
N ASP A 244 0.71 6.08 18.12
CA ASP A 244 0.61 4.63 17.97
C ASP A 244 1.26 4.15 16.65
N TRP A 245 1.05 4.88 15.56
CA TRP A 245 1.75 4.58 14.30
C TRP A 245 3.26 4.80 14.44
N ALA A 246 3.71 5.93 15.00
CA ALA A 246 5.12 6.27 15.15
C ALA A 246 5.90 5.25 16.01
N SER A 247 5.24 4.63 16.98
CA SER A 247 5.86 3.59 17.83
C SER A 247 6.11 2.26 17.11
N ARG A 248 5.54 2.08 15.91
CA ARG A 248 5.59 0.81 15.15
C ARG A 248 6.22 0.94 13.78
N PHE A 249 6.41 2.17 13.29
CA PHE A 249 6.95 2.42 11.97
C PHE A 249 8.45 2.72 12.03
N ASP A 250 9.17 2.31 11.00
CA ASP A 250 10.61 2.55 10.85
C ASP A 250 10.89 3.67 9.86
N ALA A 251 11.73 4.62 10.24
CA ALA A 251 12.04 5.77 9.39
C ALA A 251 12.76 5.38 8.09
N HIS A 252 13.60 4.34 8.09
CA HIS A 252 14.23 3.86 6.86
C HIS A 252 13.23 3.27 5.87
N SER A 253 12.07 2.74 6.35
CA SER A 253 11.02 2.27 5.44
C SER A 253 10.46 3.41 4.57
N LEU A 254 10.42 4.67 5.09
CA LEU A 254 10.06 5.83 4.25
C LEU A 254 11.06 6.02 3.11
N VAL A 255 12.35 5.88 3.38
CA VAL A 255 13.41 6.04 2.37
C VAL A 255 13.34 4.92 1.34
N VAL A 256 13.26 3.67 1.81
CA VAL A 256 13.29 2.47 0.96
C VAL A 256 12.08 2.42 0.03
N LEU A 257 10.87 2.62 0.57
CA LEU A 257 9.64 2.57 -0.22
C LEU A 257 9.50 3.77 -1.17
N ALA A 258 10.00 4.97 -0.80
CA ALA A 258 10.08 6.09 -1.72
C ALA A 258 10.98 5.76 -2.91
N GLY A 259 12.18 5.23 -2.66
CA GLY A 259 13.11 4.79 -3.70
C GLY A 259 12.53 3.70 -4.61
N ALA A 260 11.79 2.75 -4.03
CA ALA A 260 11.16 1.70 -4.81
C ALA A 260 10.15 2.21 -5.85
N ALA A 261 9.52 3.35 -5.59
CA ALA A 261 8.53 3.96 -6.49
C ALA A 261 9.14 4.96 -7.49
N GLU A 262 10.37 5.44 -7.30
CA GLU A 262 10.94 6.53 -8.12
C GLU A 262 10.92 6.24 -9.62
N ALA A 263 11.18 5.00 -10.01
CA ALA A 263 11.20 4.59 -11.41
C ALA A 263 9.80 4.19 -11.93
N PHE A 264 8.75 4.28 -11.11
CA PHE A 264 7.42 3.87 -11.53
C PHE A 264 6.78 4.90 -12.46
N ASP A 265 6.68 4.52 -13.73
CA ASP A 265 5.93 5.25 -14.76
C ASP A 265 5.35 4.25 -15.75
N VAL A 266 4.03 4.09 -15.72
CA VAL A 266 3.33 3.14 -16.61
C VAL A 266 2.62 3.82 -17.79
N ARG A 267 2.78 5.15 -17.96
CA ARG A 267 2.11 5.92 -19.02
C ARG A 267 2.46 5.39 -20.41
N HIS A 268 3.69 4.94 -20.59
CA HIS A 268 4.19 4.41 -21.87
C HIS A 268 3.95 2.90 -22.04
N ARG A 269 3.31 2.26 -21.07
CA ARG A 269 3.09 0.82 -21.02
C ARG A 269 1.61 0.45 -20.91
N MET A 270 0.72 1.42 -21.10
CA MET A 270 -0.73 1.19 -20.98
C MET A 270 -1.27 0.24 -22.05
N ASP A 271 -0.64 0.18 -23.21
CA ASP A 271 -0.94 -0.73 -24.31
C ASP A 271 -0.47 -2.19 -24.09
N GLU A 272 0.45 -2.40 -23.15
CA GLU A 272 0.89 -3.74 -22.73
C GLU A 272 -0.13 -4.42 -21.82
N LEU A 273 -0.99 -3.65 -21.16
CA LEU A 273 -1.97 -4.16 -20.20
C LEU A 273 -3.02 -5.03 -20.91
N ARG A 274 -3.37 -6.16 -20.30
CA ARG A 274 -4.42 -7.07 -20.76
C ARG A 274 -5.52 -7.23 -19.72
N ALA A 275 -5.20 -7.01 -18.46
CA ALA A 275 -6.14 -7.05 -17.35
C ALA A 275 -7.19 -5.93 -17.45
N ARG A 276 -8.42 -6.21 -17.05
CA ARG A 276 -9.46 -5.20 -16.88
C ARG A 276 -9.01 -4.13 -15.87
N LEU A 277 -9.23 -2.85 -16.17
CA LEU A 277 -8.68 -1.76 -15.38
C LEU A 277 -9.79 -0.94 -14.69
N LEU A 278 -9.68 -0.77 -13.39
CA LEU A 278 -10.39 0.25 -12.64
C LEU A 278 -9.39 1.34 -12.21
N PHE A 279 -9.67 2.57 -12.56
CA PHE A 279 -8.88 3.73 -12.19
C PHE A 279 -9.77 4.78 -11.54
N VAL A 280 -9.60 4.98 -10.25
CA VAL A 280 -10.36 5.98 -9.48
C VAL A 280 -9.41 7.09 -9.06
N VAL A 281 -9.79 8.33 -9.34
CA VAL A 281 -9.14 9.55 -8.84
C VAL A 281 -10.09 10.32 -7.95
N CYS A 282 -9.57 11.24 -7.14
CA CYS A 282 -10.39 12.07 -6.26
C CYS A 282 -10.09 13.56 -6.48
N THR A 283 -11.13 14.37 -6.48
CA THR A 283 -11.01 15.83 -6.48
C THR A 283 -11.61 16.37 -5.18
N PRO A 284 -10.85 17.13 -4.38
CA PRO A 284 -9.42 17.43 -4.52
C PRO A 284 -8.52 16.39 -3.82
N ASP A 285 -7.53 15.85 -4.53
CA ASP A 285 -6.48 15.04 -3.93
C ASP A 285 -5.12 15.75 -4.13
N PRO A 286 -4.42 16.15 -3.06
CA PRO A 286 -3.14 16.83 -3.21
C PRO A 286 -1.97 15.91 -3.55
N ILE A 287 -2.13 14.60 -3.40
CA ILE A 287 -1.07 13.59 -3.64
C ILE A 287 -1.12 13.08 -5.08
N PHE A 288 -2.31 12.74 -5.59
CA PHE A 288 -2.55 12.31 -6.94
C PHE A 288 -3.68 13.15 -7.57
N PRO A 289 -3.42 14.44 -7.84
CA PRO A 289 -4.45 15.32 -8.39
C PRO A 289 -4.95 14.79 -9.74
N PRO A 290 -6.26 14.84 -9.99
CA PRO A 290 -6.83 14.49 -11.28
C PRO A 290 -6.20 15.30 -12.42
N ALA A 291 -5.76 14.62 -13.47
CA ALA A 291 -5.19 15.24 -14.64
C ALA A 291 -5.94 14.77 -15.90
N PRO A 292 -6.54 15.69 -16.68
CA PRO A 292 -7.32 15.31 -17.86
C PRO A 292 -6.56 14.46 -18.88
N ALA A 293 -5.24 14.69 -19.01
CA ALA A 293 -4.37 13.89 -19.88
C ALA A 293 -4.28 12.43 -19.42
N ILE A 294 -4.18 12.20 -18.10
CA ILE A 294 -4.16 10.87 -17.50
C ILE A 294 -5.49 10.16 -17.71
N GLY A 295 -6.62 10.85 -17.48
CA GLY A 295 -7.94 10.29 -17.73
C GLY A 295 -8.15 9.89 -19.21
N ARG A 296 -7.66 10.68 -20.17
CA ARG A 296 -7.70 10.31 -21.60
C ARG A 296 -6.86 9.06 -21.87
N LEU A 297 -5.63 9.00 -21.35
CA LEU A 297 -4.74 7.86 -21.54
C LEU A 297 -5.33 6.56 -20.95
N VAL A 298 -5.91 6.62 -19.76
CA VAL A 298 -6.57 5.48 -19.14
C VAL A 298 -7.76 4.99 -19.98
N ARG A 299 -8.61 5.90 -20.46
CA ARG A 299 -9.76 5.53 -21.30
C ARG A 299 -9.40 5.01 -22.68
N SER A 300 -8.21 5.31 -23.20
CA SER A 300 -7.72 4.76 -24.47
C SER A 300 -7.02 3.41 -24.36
N ALA A 301 -6.86 2.86 -23.15
CA ALA A 301 -6.26 1.56 -22.95
C ALA A 301 -7.08 0.44 -23.64
N SER A 302 -6.39 -0.57 -24.16
CA SER A 302 -7.01 -1.66 -24.92
C SER A 302 -7.94 -2.58 -24.11
N PRO A 303 -7.65 -2.92 -22.83
CA PRO A 303 -8.57 -3.75 -22.05
C PRO A 303 -9.81 -2.94 -21.60
N PRO A 304 -10.91 -3.62 -21.21
CA PRO A 304 -12.04 -2.97 -20.60
C PRO A 304 -11.58 -2.07 -19.42
N THR A 305 -11.81 -0.77 -19.54
CA THR A 305 -11.31 0.22 -18.59
C THR A 305 -12.42 1.08 -18.06
N ARG A 306 -12.47 1.25 -16.75
CA ARG A 306 -13.38 2.17 -16.06
C ARG A 306 -12.58 3.25 -15.33
N HIS A 307 -12.77 4.48 -15.73
CA HIS A 307 -12.22 5.67 -15.11
C HIS A 307 -13.31 6.40 -14.33
N VAL A 308 -13.09 6.59 -13.04
CA VAL A 308 -14.04 7.23 -12.13
C VAL A 308 -13.36 8.42 -11.45
N GLU A 309 -14.03 9.54 -11.41
CA GLU A 309 -13.63 10.71 -10.65
C GLU A 309 -14.59 10.91 -9.47
N LEU A 310 -14.05 10.82 -8.25
CA LEU A 310 -14.78 11.10 -7.03
C LEU A 310 -14.63 12.59 -6.70
N ASP A 311 -15.74 13.30 -6.63
CA ASP A 311 -15.79 14.58 -5.95
C ASP A 311 -16.08 14.34 -4.48
N SER A 312 -15.06 14.57 -3.62
CA SER A 312 -15.15 14.28 -2.19
C SER A 312 -14.31 15.26 -1.37
N PRO A 313 -14.87 15.86 -0.32
CA PRO A 313 -14.15 16.81 0.53
C PRO A 313 -13.03 16.17 1.34
N TYR A 314 -12.91 14.83 1.31
CA TYR A 314 -11.93 14.08 2.11
C TYR A 314 -10.59 13.88 1.40
N GLY A 315 -10.43 14.38 0.17
CA GLY A 315 -9.15 14.34 -0.55
C GLY A 315 -8.59 12.93 -0.67
N HIS A 316 -7.33 12.75 -0.25
CA HIS A 316 -6.66 11.46 -0.33
C HIS A 316 -7.31 10.37 0.54
N MET A 317 -7.99 10.76 1.64
CA MET A 317 -8.75 9.84 2.50
C MET A 317 -9.99 9.25 1.82
N ALA A 318 -10.45 9.79 0.68
CA ALA A 318 -11.64 9.31 -0.01
C ALA A 318 -11.57 7.82 -0.35
N SER A 319 -10.36 7.28 -0.55
CA SER A 319 -10.16 5.84 -0.81
C SER A 319 -10.68 4.91 0.28
N GLY A 320 -10.77 5.36 1.52
CA GLY A 320 -11.33 4.58 2.64
C GLY A 320 -12.67 5.13 3.12
N VAL A 321 -12.84 6.46 3.13
CA VAL A 321 -14.05 7.12 3.65
C VAL A 321 -15.24 6.92 2.71
N GLU A 322 -15.01 7.01 1.40
CA GLU A 322 -16.05 6.84 0.37
C GLU A 322 -16.29 5.38 -0.02
N TRP A 323 -16.07 4.46 0.89
CA TRP A 323 -16.18 3.03 0.60
C TRP A 323 -17.55 2.63 -0.02
N ARG A 324 -18.66 3.31 0.33
CA ARG A 324 -19.97 3.06 -0.27
C ARG A 324 -20.02 3.38 -1.75
N ARG A 325 -19.32 4.44 -2.18
CA ARG A 325 -19.18 4.81 -3.61
C ARG A 325 -18.25 3.85 -4.33
N LEU A 326 -17.23 3.34 -3.66
CA LEU A 326 -16.29 2.37 -4.20
C LEU A 326 -16.90 0.96 -4.31
N GLU A 327 -17.94 0.65 -3.56
CA GLU A 327 -18.59 -0.66 -3.57
C GLU A 327 -19.04 -1.06 -4.99
N ALA A 328 -19.76 -0.18 -5.71
CA ALA A 328 -20.21 -0.43 -7.06
C ALA A 328 -19.05 -0.61 -8.06
N GLU A 329 -17.98 0.16 -7.87
CA GLU A 329 -16.79 0.11 -8.72
C GLU A 329 -16.00 -1.19 -8.52
N LEU A 330 -15.86 -1.63 -7.27
CA LEU A 330 -15.22 -2.91 -6.96
C LEU A 330 -16.05 -4.11 -7.42
N ARG A 331 -17.38 -4.04 -7.39
CA ARG A 331 -18.25 -5.07 -7.99
C ARG A 331 -18.12 -5.15 -9.50
N TRP A 332 -17.88 -4.03 -10.18
CA TRP A 332 -17.55 -4.05 -11.60
C TRP A 332 -16.18 -4.69 -11.87
N LEU A 333 -15.21 -4.44 -11.00
CA LEU A 333 -13.86 -5.03 -11.08
C LEU A 333 -13.89 -6.54 -10.82
N LEU A 334 -14.72 -6.97 -9.87
CA LEU A 334 -14.91 -8.35 -9.40
C LEU A 334 -16.38 -8.78 -9.67
N PRO A 335 -16.75 -9.07 -10.92
CA PRO A 335 -18.12 -9.43 -11.26
C PRO A 335 -18.55 -10.72 -10.58
N ALA A 336 -19.87 -10.85 -10.39
CA ALA A 336 -20.51 -11.99 -9.75
C ALA A 336 -20.31 -13.29 -10.55
#